data_7acc46f61f94f5760f189fa21951fa52
#
_entry.id   7acc46f61f94f5760f189fa21951fa52
#
_cell.length_a   1.000
_cell.length_b   1.000
_cell.length_c   1.000
_cell.angle_alpha   90.00
_cell.angle_beta   90.00
_cell.angle_gamma   90.00
#
_symmetry.space_group_name_H-M   'P 1'
#
loop_
_entity.id
_entity.type
_entity.pdbx_description
1 polymer ?
#
loop_
_entity_poly.entity_id
_entity_poly.type
_entity_poly.pdbx_seq_one_letter_code
_entity_poly.pdbx_strand_id
1 'polypeptide(L)'
;MLAVPRPGQVELPQVAAERGLVVEDGAGEYCGAVVFCEKDAVTLEDRHGKWRVFPLTSTFLLEGRPVRLIRPASPRPGPPGAGQPRRTASGSVAAPPSRARVARASRIYVEGRHDAELVEKIWGDDLRDVGVVVEYLGGIDDLPAIVAEFSPDPARRLGVLVDHLVTGSKETRIARSVASPHVLIVGHPFIDVWAAVKPSVAGLPGGWPDIPPGQPWKEGVLAAIGWPVNTGLAWQRILGSVRLFTDLEPEFLGRVEELIDFVTAPGSS
;
A
#
# COMPACT_ATOMS: atom_id res chain seq x y z
N MET A 1 -33.28 -36.06 -36.26
CA MET A 1 -32.20 -35.11 -36.46
C MET A 1 -31.39 -35.09 -35.13
N LEU A 2 -30.32 -35.91 -35.06
CA LEU A 2 -29.53 -36.11 -33.87
C LEU A 2 -28.53 -34.95 -33.76
N ALA A 3 -28.55 -34.21 -32.65
CA ALA A 3 -27.62 -33.15 -32.38
C ALA A 3 -26.23 -33.74 -32.12
N VAL A 4 -25.25 -33.32 -32.93
CA VAL A 4 -23.84 -33.68 -32.76
C VAL A 4 -23.30 -32.94 -31.52
N PRO A 5 -22.68 -33.64 -30.54
CA PRO A 5 -22.05 -32.99 -29.40
C PRO A 5 -20.85 -32.15 -29.88
N ARG A 6 -20.80 -30.89 -29.46
CA ARG A 6 -19.62 -30.03 -29.65
C ARG A 6 -18.45 -30.64 -28.87
N PRO A 7 -17.22 -30.66 -29.42
CA PRO A 7 -16.04 -31.15 -28.69
C PRO A 7 -15.85 -30.36 -27.42
N GLY A 8 -15.78 -31.05 -26.27
CA GLY A 8 -15.69 -30.48 -24.96
C GLY A 8 -14.41 -29.61 -24.83
N GLN A 9 -14.60 -28.38 -24.45
CA GLN A 9 -13.50 -27.58 -23.88
C GLN A 9 -13.01 -28.34 -22.63
N VAL A 10 -11.79 -28.83 -22.69
CA VAL A 10 -11.13 -29.39 -21.52
C VAL A 10 -10.98 -28.24 -20.53
N GLU A 11 -11.75 -28.28 -19.46
CA GLU A 11 -11.68 -27.29 -18.41
C GLU A 11 -10.33 -27.45 -17.69
N LEU A 12 -9.43 -26.47 -17.86
CA LEU A 12 -8.11 -26.51 -17.23
C LEU A 12 -8.27 -26.37 -15.70
N PRO A 13 -7.45 -27.10 -14.92
CA PRO A 13 -7.43 -26.93 -13.48
C PRO A 13 -7.18 -25.47 -13.10
N GLN A 14 -7.97 -24.95 -12.17
CA GLN A 14 -7.83 -23.59 -11.66
C GLN A 14 -6.89 -23.58 -10.46
N VAL A 15 -5.87 -22.72 -10.48
CA VAL A 15 -4.89 -22.59 -9.42
C VAL A 15 -4.86 -21.12 -8.97
N ALA A 16 -4.92 -20.88 -7.67
CA ALA A 16 -4.82 -19.53 -7.13
C ALA A 16 -3.42 -18.96 -7.40
N ALA A 17 -3.36 -17.76 -8.00
CA ALA A 17 -2.11 -17.05 -8.27
C ALA A 17 -1.54 -16.47 -6.95
N GLU A 18 -1.20 -17.35 -6.03
CA GLU A 18 -0.59 -16.94 -4.76
C GLU A 18 0.82 -16.42 -4.99
N ARG A 19 1.21 -15.42 -4.19
CA ARG A 19 2.55 -14.85 -4.28
C ARG A 19 3.62 -15.92 -4.02
N GLY A 20 4.61 -15.99 -4.90
CA GLY A 20 5.68 -16.98 -4.84
C GLY A 20 5.37 -18.28 -5.60
N LEU A 21 4.16 -18.47 -6.11
CA LEU A 21 3.85 -19.60 -6.99
C LEU A 21 4.67 -19.48 -8.27
N VAL A 22 5.50 -20.49 -8.56
CA VAL A 22 6.32 -20.53 -9.77
C VAL A 22 5.54 -21.22 -10.89
N VAL A 23 5.40 -20.52 -12.01
CA VAL A 23 4.72 -21.03 -13.21
C VAL A 23 5.50 -20.62 -14.47
N GLU A 24 5.24 -21.35 -15.56
CA GLU A 24 5.70 -20.99 -16.90
C GLU A 24 4.53 -20.44 -17.71
N ASP A 25 4.79 -19.56 -18.66
CA ASP A 25 3.77 -19.19 -19.64
C ASP A 25 3.39 -20.39 -20.53
N GLY A 26 2.21 -20.35 -21.14
CA GLY A 26 1.69 -21.50 -21.93
C GLY A 26 2.55 -21.86 -23.14
N ALA A 27 3.46 -20.98 -23.58
CA ALA A 27 4.43 -21.24 -24.64
C ALA A 27 5.74 -21.82 -24.11
N GLY A 28 5.97 -21.82 -22.77
CA GLY A 28 7.21 -22.25 -22.15
C GLY A 28 8.40 -21.30 -22.38
N GLU A 29 8.10 -20.06 -22.77
CA GLU A 29 9.12 -19.04 -23.07
C GLU A 29 9.54 -18.23 -21.85
N TYR A 30 8.68 -18.20 -20.80
CA TYR A 30 8.92 -17.43 -19.61
C TYR A 30 8.52 -18.22 -18.35
N CYS A 31 9.47 -18.38 -17.44
CA CYS A 31 9.26 -19.02 -16.13
C CYS A 31 9.50 -17.98 -15.03
N GLY A 32 8.58 -17.86 -14.08
CA GLY A 32 8.71 -16.89 -13.00
C GLY A 32 7.78 -17.17 -11.83
N ALA A 33 8.11 -16.55 -10.70
CA ALA A 33 7.28 -16.55 -9.51
C ALA A 33 6.22 -15.45 -9.60
N VAL A 34 5.00 -15.73 -9.18
CA VAL A 34 3.95 -14.73 -9.05
C VAL A 34 4.36 -13.68 -8.03
N VAL A 35 4.44 -12.42 -8.44
CA VAL A 35 4.70 -11.28 -7.55
C VAL A 35 3.43 -10.47 -7.27
N PHE A 36 2.56 -10.33 -8.29
CA PHE A 36 1.26 -9.65 -8.17
C PHE A 36 0.20 -10.39 -8.95
N CYS A 37 -1.05 -10.30 -8.44
CA CYS A 37 -2.24 -10.74 -9.15
C CYS A 37 -3.31 -9.66 -9.01
N GLU A 38 -3.60 -8.98 -10.11
CA GLU A 38 -4.66 -7.97 -10.22
C GLU A 38 -5.96 -8.59 -10.74
N LYS A 39 -6.95 -7.73 -11.02
CA LYS A 39 -8.27 -8.21 -11.45
C LYS A 39 -8.20 -9.09 -12.70
N ASP A 40 -7.39 -8.70 -13.68
CA ASP A 40 -7.35 -9.30 -15.01
C ASP A 40 -5.94 -9.77 -15.42
N ALA A 41 -4.92 -9.58 -14.56
CA ALA A 41 -3.52 -9.83 -14.89
C ALA A 41 -2.73 -10.42 -13.72
N VAL A 42 -1.68 -11.16 -14.05
CA VAL A 42 -0.66 -11.65 -13.13
C VAL A 42 0.70 -11.18 -13.58
N THR A 43 1.52 -10.72 -12.63
CA THR A 43 2.91 -10.35 -12.87
C THR A 43 3.82 -11.46 -12.34
N LEU A 44 4.69 -11.96 -13.21
CA LEU A 44 5.69 -12.96 -12.88
C LEU A 44 7.08 -12.32 -12.84
N GLU A 45 7.91 -12.76 -11.91
CA GLU A 45 9.33 -12.39 -11.79
C GLU A 45 10.20 -13.62 -12.12
N ASP A 46 11.10 -13.49 -13.10
CA ASP A 46 12.02 -14.57 -13.45
C ASP A 46 13.22 -14.63 -12.46
N ARG A 47 14.07 -15.65 -12.62
CA ARG A 47 15.28 -15.84 -11.81
C ARG A 47 16.30 -14.70 -11.86
N HIS A 48 16.17 -13.79 -12.83
CA HIS A 48 17.03 -12.63 -13.02
C HIS A 48 16.40 -11.34 -12.47
N GLY A 49 15.21 -11.43 -11.81
CA GLY A 49 14.47 -10.28 -11.30
C GLY A 49 13.71 -9.51 -12.39
N LYS A 50 13.61 -10.05 -13.60
CA LYS A 50 12.86 -9.41 -14.67
C LYS A 50 11.37 -9.74 -14.52
N TRP A 51 10.54 -8.73 -14.68
CA TRP A 51 9.08 -8.84 -14.53
C TRP A 51 8.38 -8.84 -15.88
N ARG A 52 7.36 -9.67 -15.98
CA ARG A 52 6.48 -9.71 -17.14
C ARG A 52 5.04 -9.88 -16.70
N VAL A 53 4.14 -9.13 -17.34
CA VAL A 53 2.71 -9.14 -17.05
C VAL A 53 2.01 -10.04 -18.06
N PHE A 54 1.12 -10.89 -17.56
CA PHE A 54 0.32 -11.82 -18.37
C PHE A 54 -1.16 -11.66 -18.02
N PRO A 55 -2.08 -11.72 -19.00
CA PRO A 55 -3.50 -11.80 -18.71
C PRO A 55 -3.86 -13.09 -17.94
N LEU A 56 -4.75 -13.02 -16.96
CA LEU A 56 -5.26 -14.21 -16.26
C LEU A 56 -6.02 -15.17 -17.16
N THR A 57 -6.44 -14.73 -18.34
CA THR A 57 -7.05 -15.57 -19.37
C THR A 57 -6.06 -16.48 -20.11
N SER A 58 -4.75 -16.22 -19.94
CA SER A 58 -3.69 -17.04 -20.51
C SER A 58 -3.63 -18.44 -19.87
N THR A 59 -3.12 -19.39 -20.62
CA THR A 59 -2.76 -20.71 -20.08
C THR A 59 -1.36 -20.60 -19.46
N PHE A 60 -1.17 -21.24 -18.32
CA PHE A 60 0.13 -21.37 -17.65
C PHE A 60 0.47 -22.84 -17.48
N LEU A 61 1.74 -23.13 -17.24
CA LEU A 61 2.20 -24.47 -16.90
C LEU A 61 2.65 -24.46 -15.44
N LEU A 62 2.08 -25.32 -14.64
CA LEU A 62 2.51 -25.62 -13.27
C LEU A 62 3.09 -27.03 -13.27
N GLU A 63 4.39 -27.15 -13.00
CA GLU A 63 5.09 -28.43 -13.07
C GLU A 63 4.88 -29.17 -14.42
N GLY A 64 4.89 -28.39 -15.52
CA GLY A 64 4.66 -28.92 -16.87
C GLY A 64 3.22 -29.26 -17.21
N ARG A 65 2.25 -29.04 -16.32
CA ARG A 65 0.83 -29.31 -16.54
C ARG A 65 0.08 -28.01 -16.82
N PRO A 66 -0.79 -27.97 -17.86
CA PRO A 66 -1.52 -26.77 -18.19
C PRO A 66 -2.57 -26.46 -17.11
N VAL A 67 -2.56 -25.22 -16.64
CA VAL A 67 -3.45 -24.67 -15.62
C VAL A 67 -3.96 -23.29 -16.03
N ARG A 68 -5.06 -22.86 -15.43
CA ARG A 68 -5.52 -21.48 -15.46
C ARG A 68 -5.27 -20.84 -14.11
N LEU A 69 -4.57 -19.71 -14.09
CA LEU A 69 -4.43 -18.94 -12.87
C LEU A 69 -5.73 -18.17 -12.60
N ILE A 70 -6.16 -18.21 -11.36
CA ILE A 70 -7.29 -17.42 -10.85
C ILE A 70 -6.80 -16.52 -9.73
N ARG A 71 -7.49 -15.42 -9.52
CA ARG A 71 -7.19 -14.53 -8.39
C ARG A 71 -7.30 -15.30 -7.08
N PRO A 72 -6.32 -15.20 -6.18
CA PRO A 72 -6.44 -15.76 -4.84
C PRO A 72 -7.72 -15.26 -4.18
N ALA A 73 -8.51 -16.18 -3.64
CA ALA A 73 -9.66 -15.77 -2.85
C ALA A 73 -9.16 -14.99 -1.64
N SER A 74 -9.69 -13.80 -1.43
CA SER A 74 -9.50 -13.13 -0.14
C SER A 74 -9.93 -14.10 0.96
N PRO A 75 -9.17 -14.25 2.06
CA PRO A 75 -9.53 -15.16 3.13
C PRO A 75 -10.98 -14.87 3.55
N ARG A 76 -11.89 -15.79 3.31
CA ARG A 76 -13.25 -15.69 3.87
C ARG A 76 -13.09 -15.77 5.37
N PRO A 77 -13.70 -14.86 6.15
CA PRO A 77 -13.77 -15.03 7.59
C PRO A 77 -14.46 -16.38 7.85
N GLY A 78 -13.74 -17.30 8.46
CA GLY A 78 -14.35 -18.54 8.97
C GLY A 78 -15.43 -18.19 10.01
N PRO A 79 -16.38 -19.11 10.31
CA PRO A 79 -17.36 -18.88 11.35
C PRO A 79 -16.63 -18.55 12.66
N PRO A 80 -17.16 -17.62 13.49
CA PRO A 80 -16.52 -17.21 14.71
C PRO A 80 -16.49 -18.38 15.70
N GLY A 81 -15.38 -19.12 15.69
CA GLY A 81 -14.99 -19.92 16.82
C GLY A 81 -14.52 -18.98 17.92
N ALA A 82 -14.89 -19.26 19.19
CA ALA A 82 -14.45 -18.53 20.36
C ALA A 82 -12.92 -18.62 20.50
N GLY A 83 -12.20 -17.83 19.70
CA GLY A 83 -10.75 -17.73 19.61
C GLY A 83 -10.34 -16.28 19.74
N GLN A 84 -9.08 -16.04 20.06
CA GLN A 84 -8.46 -14.74 20.30
C GLN A 84 -8.95 -13.63 19.36
N PRO A 85 -9.11 -12.39 19.84
CA PRO A 85 -9.57 -11.28 19.03
C PRO A 85 -8.66 -11.12 17.80
N ARG A 86 -9.26 -11.08 16.61
CA ARG A 86 -8.56 -10.87 15.36
C ARG A 86 -7.88 -9.50 15.37
N ARG A 87 -6.59 -9.43 15.02
CA ARG A 87 -5.86 -8.16 14.94
C ARG A 87 -5.80 -7.68 13.49
N THR A 88 -5.81 -6.36 13.34
CA THR A 88 -5.57 -5.66 12.08
C THR A 88 -4.07 -5.59 11.77
N ALA A 89 -3.69 -5.07 10.62
CA ALA A 89 -2.29 -4.89 10.24
C ALA A 89 -1.56 -3.88 11.14
N SER A 90 -2.28 -2.92 11.72
CA SER A 90 -1.77 -1.96 12.71
C SER A 90 -1.62 -2.56 14.12
N GLY A 91 -2.05 -3.82 14.32
CA GLY A 91 -2.02 -4.49 15.61
C GLY A 91 -3.24 -4.25 16.49
N SER A 92 -4.17 -3.41 16.08
CA SER A 92 -5.44 -3.14 16.78
C SER A 92 -6.37 -4.34 16.80
N VAL A 93 -7.34 -4.36 17.70
CA VAL A 93 -8.39 -5.39 17.70
C VAL A 93 -9.37 -5.08 16.58
N ALA A 94 -9.51 -6.00 15.61
CA ALA A 94 -10.42 -5.83 14.50
C ALA A 94 -11.87 -5.71 15.00
N ALA A 95 -12.57 -4.67 14.57
CA ALA A 95 -13.99 -4.51 14.86
C ALA A 95 -14.81 -5.62 14.16
N PRO A 96 -15.96 -6.02 14.75
CA PRO A 96 -16.86 -6.95 14.08
C PRO A 96 -17.38 -6.33 12.76
N PRO A 97 -17.72 -7.14 11.74
CA PRO A 97 -18.27 -6.63 10.49
C PRO A 97 -19.46 -5.73 10.76
N SER A 98 -19.32 -4.43 10.52
CA SER A 98 -20.38 -3.45 10.72
C SER A 98 -20.96 -3.01 9.36
N ARG A 99 -22.21 -2.52 9.38
CA ARG A 99 -22.79 -1.85 8.22
C ARG A 99 -21.92 -0.63 7.86
N ALA A 100 -21.84 -0.30 6.58
CA ALA A 100 -21.14 0.89 6.10
C ALA A 100 -21.52 2.11 6.96
N ARG A 101 -20.53 2.73 7.59
CA ARG A 101 -20.74 3.96 8.37
C ARG A 101 -20.60 5.15 7.43
N VAL A 102 -21.34 6.20 7.74
CA VAL A 102 -21.13 7.50 7.07
C VAL A 102 -19.71 7.97 7.43
N ALA A 103 -18.94 8.37 6.42
CA ALA A 103 -17.60 8.89 6.63
C ALA A 103 -17.65 10.08 7.61
N ARG A 104 -16.70 10.15 8.53
CA ARG A 104 -16.52 11.33 9.38
C ARG A 104 -16.15 12.52 8.49
N ALA A 105 -16.41 13.72 8.99
CA ALA A 105 -15.97 14.92 8.31
C ALA A 105 -14.45 15.12 8.36
N SER A 106 -13.76 14.57 9.40
CA SER A 106 -12.31 14.61 9.55
C SER A 106 -11.59 13.79 8.48
N ARG A 107 -10.38 14.22 8.09
CA ARG A 107 -9.55 13.62 7.04
C ARG A 107 -8.10 13.54 7.48
N ILE A 108 -7.37 12.63 6.86
CA ILE A 108 -5.90 12.62 6.86
C ILE A 108 -5.46 12.87 5.42
N TYR A 109 -4.70 13.94 5.22
CA TYR A 109 -4.01 14.19 3.97
C TYR A 109 -2.56 13.77 4.08
N VAL A 110 -2.03 13.19 3.02
CA VAL A 110 -0.61 12.84 2.90
C VAL A 110 -0.02 13.49 1.67
N GLU A 111 1.28 13.77 1.67
CA GLU A 111 1.90 14.52 0.60
C GLU A 111 1.89 13.76 -0.71
N GLY A 112 2.25 12.48 -0.69
CA GLY A 112 2.41 11.64 -1.86
C GLY A 112 1.43 10.47 -1.93
N ARG A 113 1.32 9.91 -3.14
CA ARG A 113 0.49 8.73 -3.39
C ARG A 113 1.01 7.49 -2.65
N HIS A 114 2.33 7.30 -2.58
CA HIS A 114 2.93 6.14 -1.91
C HIS A 114 2.66 6.17 -0.41
N ASP A 115 2.65 7.37 0.18
CA ASP A 115 2.28 7.58 1.58
C ASP A 115 0.85 7.14 1.84
N ALA A 116 -0.09 7.56 0.98
CA ALA A 116 -1.49 7.15 1.09
C ALA A 116 -1.63 5.62 1.02
N GLU A 117 -0.95 4.99 0.06
CA GLU A 117 -0.99 3.54 -0.12
C GLU A 117 -0.40 2.78 1.09
N LEU A 118 0.66 3.30 1.73
CA LEU A 118 1.26 2.70 2.92
C LEU A 118 0.37 2.86 4.15
N VAL A 119 -0.16 4.05 4.37
CA VAL A 119 -1.09 4.33 5.48
C VAL A 119 -2.35 3.48 5.35
N GLU A 120 -2.96 3.43 4.18
CA GLU A 120 -4.14 2.59 3.90
C GLU A 120 -3.84 1.11 4.09
N LYS A 121 -2.65 0.65 3.74
CA LYS A 121 -2.27 -0.76 3.89
C LYS A 121 -2.22 -1.22 5.34
N ILE A 122 -1.75 -0.38 6.25
CA ILE A 122 -1.54 -0.72 7.66
C ILE A 122 -2.74 -0.34 8.52
N TRP A 123 -3.27 0.86 8.34
CA TRP A 123 -4.35 1.40 9.19
C TRP A 123 -5.70 1.46 8.49
N GLY A 124 -5.79 1.08 7.22
CA GLY A 124 -7.02 1.22 6.44
C GLY A 124 -8.23 0.53 7.06
N ASP A 125 -8.07 -0.61 7.73
CA ASP A 125 -9.16 -1.28 8.44
C ASP A 125 -9.64 -0.43 9.64
N ASP A 126 -8.71 0.09 10.45
CA ASP A 126 -9.02 0.90 11.62
C ASP A 126 -9.61 2.25 11.22
N LEU A 127 -9.06 2.88 10.18
CA LEU A 127 -9.57 4.16 9.65
C LEU A 127 -10.97 4.02 9.08
N ARG A 128 -11.28 2.93 8.38
CA ARG A 128 -12.64 2.63 7.92
C ARG A 128 -13.61 2.42 9.07
N ASP A 129 -13.17 1.77 10.15
CA ASP A 129 -14.00 1.56 11.35
C ASP A 129 -14.38 2.86 12.04
N VAL A 130 -13.48 3.84 12.03
CA VAL A 130 -13.77 5.17 12.58
C VAL A 130 -14.30 6.15 11.55
N GLY A 131 -14.37 5.76 10.27
CA GLY A 131 -14.90 6.56 9.18
C GLY A 131 -13.99 7.70 8.71
N VAL A 132 -12.68 7.61 8.98
CA VAL A 132 -11.67 8.57 8.50
C VAL A 132 -11.18 8.14 7.12
N VAL A 133 -11.01 9.09 6.21
CA VAL A 133 -10.51 8.87 4.85
C VAL A 133 -9.09 9.45 4.73
N VAL A 134 -8.22 8.72 4.04
CA VAL A 134 -6.88 9.18 3.66
C VAL A 134 -6.91 9.64 2.21
N GLU A 135 -6.38 10.82 1.94
CA GLU A 135 -6.29 11.40 0.60
C GLU A 135 -4.87 11.94 0.38
N TYR A 136 -4.37 11.93 -0.86
CA TYR A 136 -3.06 12.49 -1.17
C TYR A 136 -3.19 13.87 -1.81
N LEU A 137 -2.25 14.78 -1.47
CA LEU A 137 -2.27 16.17 -1.90
C LEU A 137 -1.69 16.40 -3.31
N GLY A 138 -0.74 15.54 -3.72
CA GLY A 138 0.05 15.78 -4.93
C GLY A 138 1.12 16.87 -4.74
N GLY A 139 1.53 17.10 -3.50
CA GLY A 139 2.48 18.09 -3.04
C GLY A 139 1.89 19.07 -2.02
N ILE A 140 2.76 19.70 -1.23
CA ILE A 140 2.34 20.57 -0.11
C ILE A 140 2.07 22.02 -0.53
N ASP A 141 2.43 22.43 -1.74
CA ASP A 141 2.43 23.85 -2.14
C ASP A 141 1.10 24.57 -1.97
N ASP A 142 0.00 23.90 -2.24
CA ASP A 142 -1.35 24.44 -2.14
C ASP A 142 -2.04 24.19 -0.78
N LEU A 143 -1.29 23.67 0.22
CA LEU A 143 -1.85 23.30 1.51
C LEU A 143 -2.68 24.41 2.18
N PRO A 144 -2.26 25.69 2.21
CA PRO A 144 -3.07 26.74 2.81
C PRO A 144 -4.44 26.91 2.13
N ALA A 145 -4.51 26.80 0.80
CA ALA A 145 -5.75 26.89 0.05
C ALA A 145 -6.65 25.66 0.31
N ILE A 146 -6.06 24.47 0.34
CA ILE A 146 -6.75 23.21 0.65
C ILE A 146 -7.33 23.26 2.07
N VAL A 147 -6.58 23.75 3.05
CA VAL A 147 -7.06 23.91 4.44
C VAL A 147 -8.21 24.93 4.50
N ALA A 148 -8.09 26.04 3.78
CA ALA A 148 -9.17 27.05 3.72
C ALA A 148 -10.45 26.48 3.11
N GLU A 149 -10.35 25.70 2.03
CA GLU A 149 -11.48 25.03 1.40
C GLU A 149 -12.07 23.94 2.33
N PHE A 150 -11.22 23.15 2.96
CA PHE A 150 -11.64 22.13 3.91
C PHE A 150 -12.39 22.74 5.09
N SER A 151 -12.07 23.97 5.52
CA SER A 151 -12.71 24.69 6.62
C SER A 151 -12.75 23.88 7.92
N PRO A 152 -11.59 23.55 8.53
CA PRO A 152 -11.51 22.70 9.71
C PRO A 152 -12.16 23.35 10.94
N ASP A 153 -12.85 22.53 11.74
CA ASP A 153 -13.52 22.89 12.96
C ASP A 153 -13.37 21.79 14.06
N PRO A 154 -13.88 21.95 15.30
CA PRO A 154 -13.76 20.94 16.34
C PRO A 154 -14.30 19.56 15.98
N ALA A 155 -15.32 19.48 15.10
CA ALA A 155 -15.96 18.23 14.67
C ALA A 155 -15.36 17.69 13.35
N ARG A 156 -14.59 18.55 12.66
CA ARG A 156 -14.03 18.29 11.33
C ARG A 156 -12.55 18.66 11.30
N ARG A 157 -11.74 17.77 11.86
CA ARG A 157 -10.30 17.98 11.98
C ARG A 157 -9.55 17.49 10.77
N LEU A 158 -8.39 18.07 10.52
CA LEU A 158 -7.51 17.72 9.42
C LEU A 158 -6.12 17.34 9.95
N GLY A 159 -5.71 16.09 9.73
CA GLY A 159 -4.34 15.64 9.89
C GLY A 159 -3.60 15.74 8.56
N VAL A 160 -2.34 16.17 8.57
CA VAL A 160 -1.50 16.23 7.35
C VAL A 160 -0.15 15.58 7.64
N LEU A 161 0.18 14.55 6.87
CA LEU A 161 1.50 13.92 6.87
C LEU A 161 2.29 14.46 5.69
N VAL A 162 3.47 15.00 5.95
CA VAL A 162 4.36 15.52 4.92
C VAL A 162 5.72 14.85 5.00
N ASP A 163 6.40 14.77 3.86
CA ASP A 163 7.77 14.34 3.81
C ASP A 163 8.65 15.38 4.54
N HIS A 164 9.62 14.92 5.24
CA HIS A 164 10.81 15.60 5.70
C HIS A 164 10.67 17.10 6.09
N LEU A 165 9.95 17.43 7.18
CA LEU A 165 9.88 18.79 7.72
C LEU A 165 11.22 19.22 8.34
N VAL A 166 12.10 19.76 7.52
CA VAL A 166 13.39 20.33 7.99
C VAL A 166 13.22 21.79 8.36
N THR A 167 13.79 22.16 9.51
CA THR A 167 13.79 23.56 9.96
C THR A 167 14.33 24.49 8.87
N GLY A 168 13.54 25.47 8.45
CA GLY A 168 13.90 26.45 7.43
C GLY A 168 13.59 26.04 5.99
N SER A 169 13.11 24.82 5.75
CA SER A 169 12.64 24.39 4.42
C SER A 169 11.41 25.16 3.95
N LYS A 170 11.08 25.01 2.67
CA LYS A 170 9.85 25.57 2.08
C LYS A 170 8.64 24.92 2.75
N GLU A 171 8.66 23.60 2.91
CA GLU A 171 7.62 22.77 3.51
C GLU A 171 7.32 23.22 4.95
N THR A 172 8.37 23.47 5.77
CA THR A 172 8.21 23.99 7.13
C THR A 172 7.58 25.39 7.14
N ARG A 173 7.88 26.25 6.16
CA ARG A 173 7.26 27.57 6.08
C ARG A 173 5.78 27.48 5.71
N ILE A 174 5.44 26.61 4.76
CA ILE A 174 4.05 26.34 4.37
C ILE A 174 3.28 25.78 5.56
N ALA A 175 3.81 24.76 6.22
CA ALA A 175 3.17 24.16 7.40
C ALA A 175 2.90 25.20 8.51
N ARG A 176 3.87 26.08 8.77
CA ARG A 176 3.72 27.17 9.76
C ARG A 176 2.74 28.26 9.35
N SER A 177 2.44 28.42 8.06
CA SER A 177 1.45 29.40 7.60
C SER A 177 0.01 28.96 7.87
N VAL A 178 -0.19 27.67 8.15
CA VAL A 178 -1.49 27.09 8.54
C VAL A 178 -1.64 27.20 10.05
N ALA A 179 -2.31 28.26 10.52
CA ALA A 179 -2.58 28.48 11.93
C ALA A 179 -4.03 28.10 12.27
N SER A 180 -4.25 26.84 12.63
CA SER A 180 -5.57 26.36 13.09
C SER A 180 -5.40 25.29 14.16
N PRO A 181 -6.12 25.36 15.30
CA PRO A 181 -6.09 24.31 16.32
C PRO A 181 -6.78 23.01 15.85
N HIS A 182 -7.44 23.05 14.72
CA HIS A 182 -8.14 21.90 14.14
C HIS A 182 -7.37 21.26 12.98
N VAL A 183 -6.11 21.69 12.78
CA VAL A 183 -5.17 21.12 11.80
C VAL A 183 -3.91 20.69 12.54
N LEU A 184 -3.50 19.46 12.34
CA LEU A 184 -2.22 18.93 12.80
C LEU A 184 -1.38 18.56 11.58
N ILE A 185 -0.22 19.18 11.42
CA ILE A 185 0.74 18.89 10.37
C ILE A 185 1.98 18.27 11.01
N VAL A 186 2.32 17.06 10.61
CA VAL A 186 3.51 16.34 11.08
C VAL A 186 4.36 15.90 9.90
N GLY A 187 5.65 15.80 10.12
CA GLY A 187 6.59 15.24 9.14
C GLY A 187 7.26 13.99 9.70
N HIS A 188 7.65 13.10 8.83
CA HIS A 188 8.52 11.98 9.16
C HIS A 188 9.99 12.28 8.79
N PRO A 189 10.99 11.62 9.41
CA PRO A 189 12.40 11.93 9.19
C PRO A 189 12.99 11.35 7.90
N PHE A 190 12.21 10.58 7.15
CA PHE A 190 12.68 9.88 5.97
C PHE A 190 12.65 10.80 4.74
N ILE A 191 13.63 10.63 3.85
CA ILE A 191 13.70 11.37 2.58
C ILE A 191 12.56 11.02 1.63
N ASP A 192 12.00 9.83 1.77
CA ASP A 192 10.86 9.30 1.03
C ASP A 192 10.23 8.17 1.85
N VAL A 193 8.94 7.94 1.70
CA VAL A 193 8.18 6.91 2.43
C VAL A 193 8.70 5.48 2.20
N TRP A 194 9.41 5.21 1.11
CA TRP A 194 10.07 3.91 0.93
C TRP A 194 11.01 3.60 2.09
N ALA A 195 11.76 4.60 2.54
CA ALA A 195 12.70 4.45 3.65
C ALA A 195 12.01 4.28 5.02
N ALA A 196 10.70 4.50 5.10
CA ALA A 196 9.91 4.17 6.28
C ALA A 196 9.61 2.65 6.38
N VAL A 197 9.81 1.89 5.32
CA VAL A 197 9.77 0.43 5.35
C VAL A 197 11.12 -0.10 5.79
N LYS A 198 11.15 -0.99 6.78
CA LYS A 198 12.39 -1.59 7.26
C LYS A 198 13.16 -2.24 6.10
N PRO A 199 14.47 -1.97 5.95
CA PRO A 199 15.26 -2.48 4.84
C PRO A 199 15.18 -4.01 4.69
N SER A 200 15.19 -4.74 5.80
CA SER A 200 15.07 -6.21 5.80
C SER A 200 13.74 -6.70 5.19
N VAL A 201 12.66 -5.94 5.39
CA VAL A 201 11.34 -6.23 4.81
C VAL A 201 11.32 -5.94 3.31
N ALA A 202 11.99 -4.87 2.90
CA ALA A 202 12.17 -4.53 1.48
C ALA A 202 13.13 -5.46 0.74
N GLY A 203 13.77 -6.43 1.43
CA GLY A 203 14.74 -7.35 0.86
C GLY A 203 16.15 -6.75 0.74
N LEU A 204 16.47 -5.75 1.55
CA LEU A 204 17.73 -5.00 1.58
C LEU A 204 18.49 -5.25 2.88
N PRO A 205 19.15 -6.40 3.08
CA PRO A 205 19.81 -6.73 4.34
C PRO A 205 20.96 -5.78 4.70
N GLY A 206 21.50 -5.05 3.72
CA GLY A 206 22.54 -4.03 3.92
C GLY A 206 22.03 -2.64 4.28
N GLY A 207 20.72 -2.45 4.41
CA GLY A 207 20.11 -1.14 4.59
C GLY A 207 19.72 -0.45 3.28
N TRP A 208 19.03 0.68 3.40
CA TRP A 208 18.77 1.55 2.26
C TRP A 208 20.08 2.18 1.79
N PRO A 209 20.38 2.17 0.46
CA PRO A 209 21.60 2.77 -0.05
C PRO A 209 21.67 4.27 0.26
N ASP A 210 22.86 4.76 0.55
CA ASP A 210 23.13 6.19 0.66
C ASP A 210 23.27 6.77 -0.77
N ILE A 211 22.38 7.73 -1.09
CA ILE A 211 22.32 8.35 -2.41
C ILE A 211 22.86 9.77 -2.33
N PRO A 212 23.88 10.13 -3.14
CA PRO A 212 24.48 11.45 -3.12
C PRO A 212 23.46 12.57 -3.37
N PRO A 213 23.61 13.74 -2.72
CA PRO A 213 22.78 14.91 -2.98
C PRO A 213 22.79 15.30 -4.46
N GLY A 214 21.61 15.69 -4.96
CA GLY A 214 21.43 16.07 -6.37
C GLY A 214 21.10 14.94 -7.33
N GLN A 215 21.12 13.68 -6.86
CA GLN A 215 20.60 12.55 -7.60
C GLN A 215 19.16 12.25 -7.11
N PRO A 216 18.19 12.00 -8.01
CA PRO A 216 16.86 11.55 -7.62
C PRO A 216 16.96 10.29 -6.77
N TRP A 217 16.42 10.34 -5.54
CA TRP A 217 16.67 9.30 -4.54
C TRP A 217 16.17 7.93 -4.97
N LYS A 218 14.93 7.84 -5.46
CA LYS A 218 14.32 6.56 -5.87
C LYS A 218 15.10 5.88 -6.99
N GLU A 219 15.45 6.62 -8.01
CA GLU A 219 16.24 6.12 -9.16
C GLU A 219 17.64 5.71 -8.72
N GLY A 220 18.26 6.50 -7.81
CA GLY A 220 19.54 6.18 -7.21
C GLY A 220 19.51 4.87 -6.43
N VAL A 221 18.49 4.68 -5.60
CA VAL A 221 18.25 3.43 -4.86
C VAL A 221 18.13 2.26 -5.84
N LEU A 222 17.27 2.38 -6.86
CA LEU A 222 17.05 1.31 -7.83
C LEU A 222 18.34 0.91 -8.54
N ALA A 223 19.14 1.90 -8.96
CA ALA A 223 20.43 1.65 -9.58
C ALA A 223 21.41 0.95 -8.62
N ALA A 224 21.50 1.41 -7.38
CA ALA A 224 22.41 0.85 -6.38
C ALA A 224 22.10 -0.61 -6.01
N ILE A 225 20.80 -0.98 -5.99
CA ILE A 225 20.37 -2.35 -5.67
C ILE A 225 20.18 -3.25 -6.91
N GLY A 226 20.44 -2.71 -8.12
CA GLY A 226 20.31 -3.46 -9.37
C GLY A 226 18.88 -3.79 -9.77
N TRP A 227 17.89 -3.04 -9.30
CA TRP A 227 16.50 -3.20 -9.72
C TRP A 227 16.24 -2.41 -11.02
N PRO A 228 15.26 -2.85 -11.84
CA PRO A 228 14.82 -2.06 -12.99
C PRO A 228 14.41 -0.64 -12.57
N VAL A 229 14.81 0.36 -13.38
CA VAL A 229 14.47 1.77 -13.11
C VAL A 229 12.99 2.02 -13.45
N ASN A 230 12.12 1.49 -12.59
CA ASN A 230 10.68 1.69 -12.62
C ASN A 230 10.18 1.86 -11.19
N THR A 231 10.03 3.10 -10.77
CA THR A 231 9.65 3.46 -9.39
C THR A 231 8.28 2.91 -9.00
N GLY A 232 7.33 2.84 -9.92
CA GLY A 232 6.00 2.29 -9.66
C GLY A 232 6.04 0.79 -9.36
N LEU A 233 6.75 0.01 -10.18
CA LEU A 233 6.90 -1.43 -9.95
C LEU A 233 7.72 -1.72 -8.68
N ALA A 234 8.78 -0.96 -8.45
CA ALA A 234 9.59 -1.08 -7.25
C ALA A 234 8.75 -0.80 -5.99
N TRP A 235 7.95 0.27 -6.03
CA TRP A 235 7.04 0.56 -4.93
C TRP A 235 6.04 -0.55 -4.68
N GLN A 236 5.41 -1.08 -5.71
CA GLN A 236 4.48 -2.21 -5.56
C GLN A 236 5.16 -3.42 -4.91
N ARG A 237 6.42 -3.70 -5.26
CA ARG A 237 7.21 -4.76 -4.63
C ARG A 237 7.46 -4.49 -3.14
N ILE A 238 7.93 -3.28 -2.80
CA ILE A 238 8.17 -2.85 -1.42
C ILE A 238 6.86 -2.91 -0.63
N LEU A 239 5.81 -2.26 -1.11
CA LEU A 239 4.49 -2.26 -0.46
C LEU A 239 3.94 -3.67 -0.29
N GLY A 240 4.14 -4.53 -1.31
CA GLY A 240 3.73 -5.93 -1.27
C GLY A 240 4.45 -6.75 -0.18
N SER A 241 5.64 -6.36 0.27
CA SER A 241 6.38 -7.04 1.36
C SER A 241 5.91 -6.62 2.75
N VAL A 242 5.31 -5.44 2.90
CA VAL A 242 4.77 -4.93 4.17
C VAL A 242 3.49 -5.71 4.54
N ARG A 243 3.42 -6.24 5.75
CA ARG A 243 2.29 -7.03 6.26
C ARG A 243 1.68 -6.47 7.53
N LEU A 244 2.53 -5.95 8.42
CA LEU A 244 2.16 -5.50 9.74
C LEU A 244 2.86 -4.17 10.05
N PHE A 245 2.36 -3.45 11.03
CA PHE A 245 3.00 -2.21 11.53
C PHE A 245 4.46 -2.43 11.94
N THR A 246 4.81 -3.62 12.43
CA THR A 246 6.19 -3.98 12.80
C THR A 246 7.16 -4.02 11.62
N ASP A 247 6.68 -3.97 10.39
CA ASP A 247 7.48 -3.92 9.16
C ASP A 247 7.95 -2.49 8.84
N LEU A 248 7.41 -1.51 9.56
CA LEU A 248 7.73 -0.09 9.41
C LEU A 248 8.67 0.41 10.50
N GLU A 249 9.36 1.50 10.21
CA GLU A 249 10.21 2.18 11.16
C GLU A 249 9.35 2.89 12.24
N PRO A 250 9.76 2.85 13.52
CA PRO A 250 8.98 3.40 14.63
C PRO A 250 8.66 4.89 14.50
N GLU A 251 9.56 5.66 13.89
CA GLU A 251 9.39 7.10 13.70
C GLU A 251 8.23 7.42 12.74
N PHE A 252 8.01 6.59 11.73
CA PHE A 252 6.86 6.72 10.83
C PHE A 252 5.56 6.34 11.55
N LEU A 253 5.59 5.21 12.29
CA LEU A 253 4.44 4.74 13.05
C LEU A 253 3.93 5.82 14.01
N GLY A 254 4.82 6.41 14.81
CA GLY A 254 4.44 7.43 15.78
C GLY A 254 3.78 8.65 15.12
N ARG A 255 4.22 9.04 13.92
CA ARG A 255 3.61 10.18 13.21
C ARG A 255 2.23 9.88 12.66
N VAL A 256 2.02 8.69 12.12
CA VAL A 256 0.68 8.30 11.62
C VAL A 256 -0.30 8.13 12.79
N GLU A 257 0.12 7.49 13.88
CA GLU A 257 -0.71 7.32 15.07
C GLU A 257 -1.08 8.66 15.72
N GLU A 258 -0.13 9.61 15.80
CA GLU A 258 -0.40 10.97 16.26
C GLU A 258 -1.50 11.66 15.44
N LEU A 259 -1.48 11.49 14.11
CA LEU A 259 -2.53 12.02 13.23
C LEU A 259 -3.87 11.32 13.45
N ILE A 260 -3.88 10.01 13.58
CA ILE A 260 -5.10 9.22 13.83
C ILE A 260 -5.74 9.66 15.14
N ASP A 261 -4.96 9.76 16.20
CA ASP A 261 -5.44 10.21 17.50
C ASP A 261 -6.02 11.63 17.42
N PHE A 262 -5.33 12.53 16.71
CA PHE A 262 -5.80 13.90 16.54
C PHE A 262 -7.15 13.97 15.80
N VAL A 263 -7.31 13.29 14.67
CA VAL A 263 -8.54 13.37 13.86
C VAL A 263 -9.70 12.56 14.43
N THR A 264 -9.41 11.62 15.33
CA THR A 264 -10.43 10.78 15.98
C THR A 264 -10.80 11.26 17.38
N ALA A 265 -10.01 12.17 17.97
CA ALA A 265 -10.30 12.70 19.31
C ALA A 265 -11.72 13.26 19.37
N PRO A 266 -12.45 13.02 20.50
CA PRO A 266 -13.77 13.60 20.68
C PRO A 266 -13.72 15.12 20.58
N GLY A 267 -14.66 15.70 19.84
CA GLY A 267 -14.80 17.16 19.79
C GLY A 267 -15.03 17.68 21.20
N SER A 268 -14.23 18.66 21.63
CA SER A 268 -14.54 19.40 22.86
C SER A 268 -15.88 20.08 22.67
N SER A 269 -16.86 19.69 23.44
CA SER A 269 -18.20 20.31 23.50
C SER A 269 -18.11 21.70 24.08
#